data_c24068dd456c65eafe8372587a975e38
#
_entry.id   c24068dd456c65eafe8372587a975e38
#
_cell.length_a   1.000
_cell.length_b   1.000
_cell.length_c   1.000
_cell.angle_alpha   90.00
_cell.angle_beta   90.00
_cell.angle_gamma   90.00
#
_symmetry.space_group_name_H-M   'P 1'
#
loop_
_entity.id
_entity.type
_entity.pdbx_description
1 polymer ?
#
loop_
_entity_poly.entity_id
_entity_poly.type
_entity_poly.pdbx_seq_one_letter_code
_entity_poly.pdbx_strand_id
1 'polypeptide(L)'
;MPDKPAIVLVHGFWGGAAHWGKVITELRRRGFTSLHAVENPLTSLADDAERTRRMVRQIDGPVVLVGHSYGGAVITEAGDLPQVTGLVYVAAFAPDAGESPGRISQEAPPAAIENITADSDGYLWVKQDKFHESFAQDLSDEEALIMAVTQKAPLGSTFGDAVTAPAWRVKPTWYQVSTSDRMIHPDNERRMAQRMNPRKTIELDASHASLASQPGPVTDLIEEAAGAGA
;
A
#
# COMPACT_ATOMS: atom_id res chain seq x y z
N MET A 1 3.02 -23.11 19.51
CA MET A 1 3.61 -22.53 18.28
C MET A 1 4.05 -21.13 18.67
N PRO A 2 5.19 -20.62 18.21
CA PRO A 2 5.51 -19.23 18.45
C PRO A 2 4.36 -18.36 17.95
N ASP A 3 4.08 -17.26 18.66
CA ASP A 3 3.01 -16.36 18.29
C ASP A 3 3.34 -15.76 16.91
N LYS A 4 2.35 -15.75 16.01
CA LYS A 4 2.50 -15.11 14.69
C LYS A 4 2.81 -13.63 14.89
N PRO A 5 3.66 -13.01 14.03
CA PRO A 5 3.92 -11.58 14.12
C PRO A 5 2.63 -10.77 13.94
N ALA A 6 2.61 -9.58 14.50
CA ALA A 6 1.54 -8.62 14.22
C ALA A 6 1.61 -8.15 12.77
N ILE A 7 0.45 -7.96 12.16
CA ILE A 7 0.33 -7.39 10.81
C ILE A 7 -0.22 -5.97 10.91
N VAL A 8 0.54 -5.01 10.38
CA VAL A 8 0.13 -3.61 10.31
C VAL A 8 -0.10 -3.24 8.85
N LEU A 9 -1.34 -2.92 8.52
CA LEU A 9 -1.82 -2.64 7.17
C LEU A 9 -1.89 -1.12 6.95
N VAL A 10 -1.28 -0.63 5.88
CA VAL A 10 -1.16 0.80 5.57
C VAL A 10 -1.78 1.08 4.21
N HIS A 11 -2.88 1.83 4.18
CA HIS A 11 -3.59 2.19 2.95
C HIS A 11 -2.90 3.29 2.16
N GLY A 12 -3.23 3.40 0.86
CA GLY A 12 -2.76 4.45 -0.02
C GLY A 12 -3.70 5.64 -0.14
N PHE A 13 -3.45 6.48 -1.16
CA PHE A 13 -4.32 7.58 -1.55
C PHE A 13 -5.69 7.05 -1.97
N TRP A 14 -6.72 7.87 -1.79
CA TRP A 14 -8.13 7.54 -2.09
C TRP A 14 -8.67 6.32 -1.35
N GLY A 15 -7.90 5.78 -0.39
CA GLY A 15 -8.28 4.68 0.46
C GLY A 15 -8.41 5.08 1.92
N GLY A 16 -8.75 4.12 2.74
CA GLY A 16 -8.78 4.17 4.19
C GLY A 16 -8.47 2.79 4.77
N ALA A 17 -8.37 2.69 6.08
CA ALA A 17 -8.11 1.43 6.78
C ALA A 17 -9.11 0.32 6.38
N ALA A 18 -10.36 0.68 6.08
CA ALA A 18 -11.42 -0.25 5.69
C ALA A 18 -11.19 -0.93 4.31
N HIS A 19 -10.35 -0.37 3.43
CA HIS A 19 -10.00 -1.01 2.15
C HIS A 19 -9.35 -2.39 2.34
N TRP A 20 -8.74 -2.63 3.48
CA TRP A 20 -8.14 -3.91 3.86
C TRP A 20 -9.17 -4.95 4.35
N GLY A 21 -10.46 -4.65 4.39
CA GLY A 21 -11.50 -5.48 5.03
C GLY A 21 -11.48 -6.95 4.63
N LYS A 22 -11.35 -7.26 3.32
CA LYS A 22 -11.29 -8.65 2.85
C LYS A 22 -9.99 -9.35 3.26
N VAL A 23 -8.85 -8.67 3.21
CA VAL A 23 -7.54 -9.19 3.67
C VAL A 23 -7.55 -9.41 5.18
N ILE A 24 -8.12 -8.48 5.97
CA ILE A 24 -8.26 -8.62 7.42
C ILE A 24 -9.08 -9.88 7.76
N THR A 25 -10.20 -10.08 7.06
CA THR A 25 -11.07 -11.24 7.27
C THR A 25 -10.31 -12.54 6.95
N GLU A 26 -9.57 -12.56 5.85
CA GLU A 26 -8.78 -13.72 5.42
C GLU A 26 -7.64 -14.03 6.40
N LEU A 27 -6.86 -13.01 6.81
CA LEU A 27 -5.82 -13.14 7.83
C LEU A 27 -6.37 -13.68 9.15
N ARG A 28 -7.54 -13.17 9.58
CA ARG A 28 -8.20 -13.65 10.79
C ARG A 28 -8.58 -15.13 10.69
N ARG A 29 -9.14 -15.54 9.54
CA ARG A 29 -9.48 -16.94 9.26
C ARG A 29 -8.25 -17.85 9.29
N ARG A 30 -7.08 -17.34 8.92
CA ARG A 30 -5.78 -18.04 8.96
C ARG A 30 -5.10 -18.00 10.34
N GLY A 31 -5.78 -17.48 11.37
CA GLY A 31 -5.31 -17.49 12.75
C GLY A 31 -4.37 -16.35 13.14
N PHE A 32 -4.30 -15.26 12.36
CA PHE A 32 -3.65 -14.05 12.83
C PHE A 32 -4.54 -13.34 13.83
N THR A 33 -4.01 -13.04 15.01
CA THR A 33 -4.75 -12.42 16.12
C THR A 33 -4.42 -10.95 16.33
N SER A 34 -3.18 -10.55 16.04
CA SER A 34 -2.71 -9.16 16.15
C SER A 34 -2.75 -8.50 14.75
N LEU A 35 -3.87 -7.85 14.44
CA LEU A 35 -4.12 -7.18 13.17
C LEU A 35 -4.45 -5.71 13.44
N HIS A 36 -3.74 -4.82 12.77
CA HIS A 36 -3.90 -3.38 12.90
C HIS A 36 -3.96 -2.75 11.52
N ALA A 37 -4.82 -1.76 11.33
CA ALA A 37 -4.87 -0.96 10.12
C ALA A 37 -4.69 0.51 10.47
N VAL A 38 -3.69 1.14 9.86
CA VAL A 38 -3.39 2.56 10.07
C VAL A 38 -4.37 3.39 9.26
N GLU A 39 -4.87 4.46 9.87
CA GLU A 39 -5.61 5.50 9.17
C GLU A 39 -4.67 6.68 8.93
N ASN A 40 -4.19 6.82 7.69
CA ASN A 40 -3.23 7.85 7.30
C ASN A 40 -3.91 9.23 7.22
N PRO A 41 -3.30 10.32 7.74
CA PRO A 41 -3.76 11.70 7.50
C PRO A 41 -3.83 12.08 6.02
N LEU A 42 -2.86 11.64 5.20
CA LEU A 42 -2.68 11.98 3.79
C LEU A 42 -2.39 13.48 3.55
N THR A 43 -1.72 14.11 4.52
CA THR A 43 -1.29 15.51 4.48
C THR A 43 0.19 15.69 4.22
N SER A 44 1.01 14.70 4.59
CA SER A 44 2.43 14.59 4.24
C SER A 44 2.94 13.17 4.46
N LEU A 45 4.00 12.76 3.74
CA LEU A 45 4.67 11.47 3.99
C LEU A 45 5.21 11.38 5.42
N ALA A 46 5.73 12.49 5.96
CA ALA A 46 6.27 12.54 7.32
C ALA A 46 5.19 12.24 8.38
N ASP A 47 4.01 12.84 8.25
CA ASP A 47 2.89 12.60 9.18
C ASP A 47 2.36 11.17 9.08
N ASP A 48 2.21 10.65 7.86
CA ASP A 48 1.73 9.28 7.61
C ASP A 48 2.73 8.23 8.13
N ALA A 49 4.02 8.45 7.91
CA ALA A 49 5.08 7.58 8.44
C ALA A 49 5.13 7.63 9.97
N GLU A 50 5.05 8.81 10.57
CA GLU A 50 5.03 8.93 12.03
C GLU A 50 3.75 8.30 12.63
N ARG A 51 2.61 8.41 11.97
CA ARG A 51 1.38 7.73 12.37
C ARG A 51 1.57 6.21 12.39
N THR A 52 2.22 5.67 11.37
CA THR A 52 2.56 4.25 11.27
C THR A 52 3.56 3.83 12.36
N ARG A 53 4.64 4.62 12.57
CA ARG A 53 5.62 4.36 13.63
C ARG A 53 4.98 4.33 15.03
N ARG A 54 4.05 5.26 15.30
CA ARG A 54 3.33 5.30 16.60
C ARG A 54 2.53 4.02 16.82
N MET A 55 1.86 3.50 15.79
CA MET A 55 1.13 2.24 15.92
C MET A 55 2.09 1.08 16.19
N VAL A 56 3.18 0.97 15.44
CA VAL A 56 4.18 -0.10 15.64
C VAL A 56 4.76 -0.08 17.05
N ARG A 57 5.08 1.09 17.61
CA ARG A 57 5.61 1.22 18.98
C ARG A 57 4.66 0.77 20.09
N GLN A 58 3.36 0.62 19.82
CA GLN A 58 2.38 0.11 20.78
C GLN A 58 2.25 -1.42 20.73
N ILE A 59 2.97 -2.07 19.81
CA ILE A 59 2.89 -3.50 19.60
C ILE A 59 4.12 -4.18 20.22
N ASP A 60 3.88 -5.14 21.08
CA ASP A 60 4.94 -5.99 21.61
C ASP A 60 5.26 -7.11 20.60
N GLY A 61 6.56 -7.32 20.33
CA GLY A 61 7.03 -8.40 19.46
C GLY A 61 7.20 -8.00 17.98
N PRO A 62 7.38 -9.00 17.10
CA PRO A 62 7.67 -8.79 15.69
C PRO A 62 6.46 -8.28 14.91
N VAL A 63 6.73 -7.39 13.94
CA VAL A 63 5.72 -6.75 13.09
C VAL A 63 6.08 -6.93 11.62
N VAL A 64 5.10 -7.30 10.80
CA VAL A 64 5.16 -7.18 9.34
C VAL A 64 4.34 -5.97 8.93
N LEU A 65 4.96 -5.01 8.23
CA LEU A 65 4.28 -3.87 7.61
C LEU A 65 3.82 -4.24 6.21
N VAL A 66 2.57 -3.91 5.88
CA VAL A 66 1.98 -4.15 4.56
C VAL A 66 1.48 -2.83 4.02
N GLY A 67 2.01 -2.37 2.90
CA GLY A 67 1.63 -1.12 2.25
C GLY A 67 0.95 -1.34 0.91
N HIS A 68 -0.22 -0.72 0.72
CA HIS A 68 -0.90 -0.66 -0.57
C HIS A 68 -0.69 0.71 -1.20
N SER A 69 -0.39 0.74 -2.50
CA SER A 69 -0.29 2.00 -3.24
C SER A 69 0.73 2.98 -2.60
N TYR A 70 0.35 4.21 -2.32
CA TYR A 70 1.13 5.17 -1.55
C TYR A 70 1.52 4.66 -0.15
N GLY A 71 0.73 3.76 0.44
CA GLY A 71 1.08 3.09 1.70
C GLY A 71 2.42 2.36 1.63
N GLY A 72 2.87 1.97 0.43
CA GLY A 72 4.22 1.44 0.20
C GLY A 72 5.31 2.48 0.45
N ALA A 73 5.14 3.73 0.02
CA ALA A 73 6.06 4.82 0.36
C ALA A 73 6.08 5.08 1.89
N VAL A 74 4.91 5.00 2.53
CA VAL A 74 4.79 5.15 3.99
C VAL A 74 5.56 4.06 4.73
N ILE A 75 5.40 2.77 4.36
CA ILE A 75 6.14 1.68 5.02
C ILE A 75 7.63 1.72 4.68
N THR A 76 8.00 2.25 3.51
CA THR A 76 9.39 2.48 3.13
C THR A 76 10.05 3.48 4.08
N GLU A 77 9.38 4.59 4.41
CA GLU A 77 9.87 5.61 5.32
C GLU A 77 9.77 5.19 6.80
N ALA A 78 8.73 4.41 7.18
CA ALA A 78 8.45 4.05 8.58
C ALA A 78 9.08 2.73 9.03
N GLY A 79 9.59 1.91 8.12
CA GLY A 79 9.93 0.51 8.38
C GLY A 79 11.28 0.25 9.05
N ASP A 80 12.02 1.28 9.45
CA ASP A 80 13.34 1.19 10.08
C ASP A 80 13.32 0.72 11.54
N LEU A 81 12.14 0.63 12.16
CA LEU A 81 11.97 0.25 13.56
C LEU A 81 12.45 -1.20 13.82
N PRO A 82 13.07 -1.46 14.99
CA PRO A 82 13.61 -2.78 15.34
C PRO A 82 12.57 -3.90 15.29
N GLN A 83 11.31 -3.62 15.69
CA GLN A 83 10.22 -4.60 15.68
C GLN A 83 9.80 -5.03 14.28
N VAL A 84 10.10 -4.22 13.25
CA VAL A 84 9.72 -4.52 11.86
C VAL A 84 10.64 -5.60 11.31
N THR A 85 10.06 -6.77 11.00
CA THR A 85 10.78 -7.95 10.51
C THR A 85 10.58 -8.19 9.01
N GLY A 86 9.62 -7.50 8.37
CA GLY A 86 9.36 -7.62 6.93
C GLY A 86 8.46 -6.52 6.41
N LEU A 87 8.59 -6.24 5.11
CA LEU A 87 7.81 -5.24 4.38
C LEU A 87 7.13 -5.93 3.18
N VAL A 88 5.81 -5.78 3.07
CA VAL A 88 5.02 -6.33 1.97
C VAL A 88 4.41 -5.17 1.18
N TYR A 89 4.68 -5.14 -0.11
CA TYR A 89 4.18 -4.12 -1.04
C TYR A 89 3.08 -4.72 -1.91
N VAL A 90 1.92 -4.09 -1.94
CA VAL A 90 0.73 -4.56 -2.67
C VAL A 90 0.33 -3.46 -3.66
N ALA A 91 0.55 -3.66 -4.97
CA ALA A 91 0.32 -2.64 -6.00
C ALA A 91 0.84 -1.26 -5.55
N ALA A 92 2.14 -1.16 -5.17
CA ALA A 92 2.57 -0.09 -4.28
C ALA A 92 3.84 0.63 -4.74
N PHE A 93 3.96 1.90 -4.35
CA PHE A 93 5.21 2.64 -4.48
C PHE A 93 6.27 2.11 -3.49
N ALA A 94 7.48 1.96 -3.98
CA ALA A 94 8.67 1.63 -3.19
C ALA A 94 9.82 2.58 -3.54
N PRO A 95 9.72 3.87 -3.18
CA PRO A 95 10.72 4.87 -3.54
C PRO A 95 12.07 4.57 -2.91
N ASP A 96 13.13 4.99 -3.61
CA ASP A 96 14.48 5.07 -3.05
C ASP A 96 14.71 6.44 -2.37
N ALA A 97 15.85 6.61 -1.71
CA ALA A 97 16.21 7.88 -1.08
C ALA A 97 16.20 9.03 -2.11
N GLY A 98 15.48 10.09 -1.79
CA GLY A 98 15.27 11.24 -2.67
C GLY A 98 14.21 11.03 -3.78
N GLU A 99 13.58 9.86 -3.88
CA GLU A 99 12.44 9.63 -4.78
C GLU A 99 11.11 9.88 -4.08
N SER A 100 10.11 10.28 -4.88
CA SER A 100 8.73 10.45 -4.44
C SER A 100 7.77 9.68 -5.36
N PRO A 101 6.52 9.39 -4.92
CA PRO A 101 5.50 8.80 -5.78
C PRO A 101 5.29 9.57 -7.09
N GLY A 102 5.26 10.91 -7.02
CA GLY A 102 5.09 11.77 -8.19
C GLY A 102 6.25 11.66 -9.18
N ARG A 103 7.50 11.58 -8.69
CA ARG A 103 8.67 11.39 -9.57
C ARG A 103 8.62 10.03 -10.28
N ILE A 104 8.29 8.97 -9.56
CA ILE A 104 8.16 7.62 -10.13
C ILE A 104 7.05 7.60 -11.19
N SER A 105 5.91 8.24 -10.92
CA SER A 105 4.79 8.32 -11.87
C SER A 105 5.13 9.06 -13.16
N GLN A 106 6.11 9.96 -13.17
CA GLN A 106 6.57 10.64 -14.36
C GLN A 106 7.35 9.73 -15.32
N GLU A 107 7.95 8.66 -14.84
CA GLU A 107 8.75 7.74 -15.67
C GLU A 107 7.85 6.85 -16.56
N ALA A 108 6.72 6.41 -16.02
CA ALA A 108 5.63 5.80 -16.78
C ALA A 108 4.30 6.29 -16.16
N PRO A 109 3.64 7.27 -16.81
CA PRO A 109 2.42 7.88 -16.28
C PRO A 109 1.28 6.87 -16.12
N PRO A 110 0.49 6.94 -15.02
CA PRO A 110 -0.65 6.08 -14.84
C PRO A 110 -1.76 6.39 -15.86
N ALA A 111 -2.44 5.35 -16.32
CA ALA A 111 -3.51 5.49 -17.32
C ALA A 111 -4.69 6.36 -16.82
N ALA A 112 -4.92 6.39 -15.52
CA ALA A 112 -6.02 7.14 -14.88
C ALA A 112 -5.67 8.59 -14.54
N ILE A 113 -4.51 9.13 -14.96
CA ILE A 113 -4.05 10.47 -14.55
C ILE A 113 -5.07 11.58 -14.87
N GLU A 114 -5.76 11.49 -16.01
CA GLU A 114 -6.76 12.49 -16.43
C GLU A 114 -8.07 12.43 -15.61
N ASN A 115 -8.27 11.36 -14.86
CA ASN A 115 -9.42 11.18 -14.00
C ASN A 115 -9.21 11.73 -12.58
N ILE A 116 -8.03 12.31 -12.31
CA ILE A 116 -7.69 12.96 -11.04
C ILE A 116 -7.90 14.46 -11.17
N THR A 117 -8.56 15.07 -10.19
CA THR A 117 -8.86 16.50 -10.17
C THR A 117 -8.56 17.10 -8.80
N ALA A 118 -8.07 18.33 -8.76
CA ALA A 118 -7.86 19.07 -7.52
C ALA A 118 -9.13 19.83 -7.11
N ASP A 119 -9.40 19.88 -5.80
CA ASP A 119 -10.37 20.80 -5.23
C ASP A 119 -9.73 22.18 -4.92
N SER A 120 -10.54 23.10 -4.37
CA SER A 120 -10.10 24.47 -4.05
C SER A 120 -9.01 24.54 -2.96
N ASP A 121 -8.90 23.49 -2.14
CA ASP A 121 -7.96 23.41 -1.03
C ASP A 121 -6.71 22.60 -1.37
N GLY A 122 -6.63 22.13 -2.63
CA GLY A 122 -5.48 21.41 -3.18
C GLY A 122 -5.47 19.90 -2.89
N TYR A 123 -6.60 19.33 -2.43
CA TYR A 123 -6.75 17.89 -2.32
C TYR A 123 -7.10 17.28 -3.66
N LEU A 124 -6.54 16.10 -3.94
CA LEU A 124 -6.70 15.41 -5.21
C LEU A 124 -7.74 14.29 -5.09
N TRP A 125 -8.74 14.35 -5.95
CA TRP A 125 -9.86 13.40 -6.00
C TRP A 125 -9.84 12.62 -7.30
N VAL A 126 -10.10 11.33 -7.24
CA VAL A 126 -10.53 10.57 -8.44
C VAL A 126 -11.98 10.95 -8.71
N LYS A 127 -12.29 11.39 -9.95
CA LYS A 127 -13.67 11.69 -10.37
C LYS A 127 -14.56 10.50 -10.05
N GLN A 128 -15.68 10.75 -9.37
CA GLN A 128 -16.51 9.67 -8.81
C GLN A 128 -17.07 8.75 -9.88
N ASP A 129 -17.50 9.30 -11.02
CA ASP A 129 -17.98 8.57 -12.19
C ASP A 129 -16.88 7.82 -12.96
N LYS A 130 -15.61 8.10 -12.64
CA LYS A 130 -14.43 7.47 -13.22
C LYS A 130 -13.69 6.54 -12.24
N PHE A 131 -14.14 6.45 -11.00
CA PHE A 131 -13.43 5.71 -9.96
C PHE A 131 -13.37 4.22 -10.28
N HIS A 132 -14.50 3.61 -10.69
CA HIS A 132 -14.56 2.20 -11.03
C HIS A 132 -13.54 1.86 -12.14
N GLU A 133 -13.59 2.55 -13.28
CA GLU A 133 -12.68 2.28 -14.39
C GLU A 133 -11.21 2.58 -14.07
N SER A 134 -10.94 3.49 -13.11
CA SER A 134 -9.59 3.95 -12.79
C SER A 134 -8.90 3.13 -11.71
N PHE A 135 -9.66 2.76 -10.66
CA PHE A 135 -9.10 2.21 -9.42
C PHE A 135 -9.47 0.74 -9.19
N ALA A 136 -10.67 0.33 -9.58
CA ALA A 136 -11.30 -0.91 -9.11
C ALA A 136 -12.11 -1.63 -10.21
N GLN A 137 -11.62 -1.63 -11.45
CA GLN A 137 -12.34 -2.13 -12.63
C GLN A 137 -12.64 -3.64 -12.60
N ASP A 138 -12.06 -4.39 -11.70
CA ASP A 138 -12.27 -5.81 -11.47
C ASP A 138 -13.15 -6.12 -10.23
N LEU A 139 -13.70 -5.08 -9.59
CA LEU A 139 -14.72 -5.21 -8.55
C LEU A 139 -16.13 -5.02 -9.11
N SER A 140 -17.14 -5.34 -8.32
CA SER A 140 -18.53 -5.02 -8.68
C SER A 140 -18.79 -3.51 -8.66
N ASP A 141 -19.82 -3.06 -9.41
CA ASP A 141 -20.24 -1.64 -9.42
C ASP A 141 -20.56 -1.13 -8.01
N GLU A 142 -21.17 -1.97 -7.16
CA GLU A 142 -21.51 -1.62 -5.78
C GLU A 142 -20.27 -1.41 -4.91
N GLU A 143 -19.29 -2.31 -4.99
CA GLU A 143 -18.04 -2.19 -4.25
C GLU A 143 -17.23 -0.96 -4.71
N ALA A 144 -17.15 -0.75 -6.02
CA ALA A 144 -16.47 0.41 -6.60
C ALA A 144 -17.17 1.73 -6.23
N LEU A 145 -18.52 1.76 -6.19
CA LEU A 145 -19.29 2.91 -5.74
C LEU A 145 -19.00 3.25 -4.27
N ILE A 146 -18.96 2.23 -3.39
CA ILE A 146 -18.64 2.43 -1.98
C ILE A 146 -17.24 3.05 -1.85
N MET A 147 -16.24 2.50 -2.55
CA MET A 147 -14.88 3.04 -2.55
C MET A 147 -14.84 4.48 -3.08
N ALA A 148 -15.56 4.78 -4.15
CA ALA A 148 -15.62 6.11 -4.75
C ALA A 148 -16.21 7.16 -3.81
N VAL A 149 -17.27 6.81 -3.09
CA VAL A 149 -17.97 7.72 -2.16
C VAL A 149 -17.19 7.92 -0.86
N THR A 150 -16.47 6.89 -0.41
CA THR A 150 -15.70 6.92 0.83
C THR A 150 -14.22 7.23 0.63
N GLN A 151 -13.81 7.57 -0.60
CA GLN A 151 -12.42 7.90 -0.88
C GLN A 151 -11.91 9.03 0.01
N LYS A 152 -10.68 8.91 0.48
CA LYS A 152 -9.98 9.94 1.23
C LYS A 152 -8.93 10.59 0.34
N ALA A 153 -9.17 11.84 0.00
CA ALA A 153 -8.29 12.58 -0.89
C ALA A 153 -6.96 12.95 -0.19
N PRO A 154 -5.81 12.74 -0.84
CA PRO A 154 -4.54 13.27 -0.36
C PRO A 154 -4.41 14.76 -0.66
N LEU A 155 -3.66 15.48 0.16
CA LEU A 155 -3.14 16.80 -0.20
C LEU A 155 -2.16 16.62 -1.38
N GLY A 156 -2.32 17.41 -2.44
CA GLY A 156 -1.56 17.23 -3.69
C GLY A 156 -0.04 17.29 -3.53
N SER A 157 0.46 18.08 -2.56
CA SER A 157 1.89 18.15 -2.24
C SER A 157 2.48 16.82 -1.79
N THR A 158 1.68 15.92 -1.17
CA THR A 158 2.13 14.61 -0.67
C THR A 158 2.70 13.71 -1.77
N PHE A 159 2.26 13.90 -3.03
CA PHE A 159 2.85 13.19 -4.17
C PHE A 159 4.33 13.54 -4.40
N GLY A 160 4.75 14.74 -4.02
CA GLY A 160 6.11 15.24 -4.16
C GLY A 160 7.03 14.91 -2.99
N ASP A 161 6.49 14.38 -1.89
CA ASP A 161 7.27 14.09 -0.70
C ASP A 161 8.23 12.92 -0.95
N ALA A 162 9.53 13.20 -0.78
CA ALA A 162 10.58 12.22 -1.02
C ALA A 162 10.85 11.36 0.22
N VAL A 163 11.09 10.07 -0.01
CA VAL A 163 11.59 9.16 1.02
C VAL A 163 13.01 9.54 1.41
N THR A 164 13.32 9.50 2.70
CA THR A 164 14.65 9.88 3.22
C THR A 164 15.54 8.67 3.48
N ALA A 165 14.99 7.61 4.10
CA ALA A 165 15.72 6.42 4.51
C ALA A 165 14.93 5.15 4.16
N PRO A 166 15.09 4.60 2.94
CA PRO A 166 14.27 3.50 2.48
C PRO A 166 14.56 2.20 3.25
N ALA A 167 13.62 1.80 4.10
CA ALA A 167 13.73 0.62 4.95
C ALA A 167 13.88 -0.70 4.16
N TRP A 168 13.40 -0.75 2.91
CA TRP A 168 13.55 -1.91 2.04
C TRP A 168 15.01 -2.26 1.71
N ARG A 169 15.95 -1.33 1.91
CA ARG A 169 17.39 -1.60 1.74
C ARG A 169 17.98 -2.51 2.83
N VAL A 170 17.33 -2.57 3.99
CA VAL A 170 17.84 -3.27 5.18
C VAL A 170 16.86 -4.30 5.75
N LYS A 171 15.61 -4.32 5.28
CA LYS A 171 14.58 -5.26 5.71
C LYS A 171 14.23 -6.23 4.60
N PRO A 172 13.85 -7.48 4.91
CA PRO A 172 13.29 -8.41 3.93
C PRO A 172 12.01 -7.84 3.32
N THR A 173 11.83 -8.03 2.01
CA THR A 173 10.68 -7.50 1.27
C THR A 173 9.97 -8.56 0.45
N TRP A 174 8.67 -8.34 0.19
CA TRP A 174 7.79 -9.09 -0.72
C TRP A 174 7.02 -8.09 -1.55
N TYR A 175 6.74 -8.42 -2.79
CA TYR A 175 6.06 -7.49 -3.69
C TYR A 175 4.98 -8.19 -4.51
N GLN A 176 3.80 -7.57 -4.61
CA GLN A 176 2.73 -7.95 -5.53
C GLN A 176 2.54 -6.84 -6.56
N VAL A 177 2.67 -7.20 -7.83
CA VAL A 177 2.42 -6.35 -9.00
C VAL A 177 1.01 -6.59 -9.51
N SER A 178 0.22 -5.52 -9.72
CA SER A 178 -1.08 -5.57 -10.39
C SER A 178 -0.92 -5.29 -11.87
N THR A 179 -1.10 -6.31 -12.73
CA THR A 179 -0.78 -6.17 -14.17
C THR A 179 -1.77 -5.32 -14.95
N SER A 180 -2.95 -5.08 -14.39
CA SER A 180 -4.01 -4.23 -14.94
C SER A 180 -4.21 -2.93 -14.15
N ASP A 181 -3.20 -2.52 -13.33
CA ASP A 181 -3.23 -1.29 -12.54
C ASP A 181 -3.26 -0.04 -13.44
N ARG A 182 -4.17 0.88 -13.16
CA ARG A 182 -4.33 2.16 -13.87
C ARG A 182 -3.95 3.38 -13.03
N MET A 183 -3.67 3.17 -11.72
CA MET A 183 -3.26 4.21 -10.77
C MET A 183 -1.74 4.26 -10.58
N ILE A 184 -1.06 3.12 -10.70
CA ILE A 184 0.39 3.01 -10.85
C ILE A 184 0.64 2.20 -12.12
N HIS A 185 1.47 2.72 -13.04
CA HIS A 185 1.77 1.96 -14.23
C HIS A 185 2.49 0.66 -13.87
N PRO A 186 2.05 -0.53 -14.36
CA PRO A 186 2.64 -1.82 -13.98
C PRO A 186 4.16 -1.92 -14.22
N ASP A 187 4.69 -1.21 -15.20
CA ASP A 187 6.15 -1.18 -15.44
C ASP A 187 6.89 -0.43 -14.34
N ASN A 188 6.27 0.58 -13.69
CA ASN A 188 6.84 1.22 -12.51
C ASN A 188 6.87 0.25 -11.34
N GLU A 189 5.79 -0.52 -11.12
CA GLU A 189 5.75 -1.55 -10.08
C GLU A 189 6.83 -2.62 -10.31
N ARG A 190 6.95 -3.15 -11.53
CA ARG A 190 7.99 -4.15 -11.89
C ARG A 190 9.39 -3.60 -11.68
N ARG A 191 9.64 -2.35 -12.09
CA ARG A 191 10.95 -1.71 -11.92
C ARG A 191 11.31 -1.54 -10.44
N MET A 192 10.37 -1.10 -9.61
CA MET A 192 10.58 -0.99 -8.17
C MET A 192 10.81 -2.36 -7.53
N ALA A 193 10.00 -3.36 -7.89
CA ALA A 193 10.20 -4.73 -7.43
C ALA A 193 11.58 -5.28 -7.83
N GLN A 194 11.97 -5.12 -9.08
CA GLN A 194 13.28 -5.58 -9.57
C GLN A 194 14.44 -4.91 -8.80
N ARG A 195 14.35 -3.60 -8.56
CA ARG A 195 15.37 -2.84 -7.82
C ARG A 195 15.50 -3.31 -6.37
N MET A 196 14.38 -3.56 -5.70
CA MET A 196 14.36 -4.04 -4.32
C MET A 196 14.88 -5.47 -4.16
N ASN A 197 14.82 -6.29 -5.22
CA ASN A 197 15.17 -7.72 -5.20
C ASN A 197 14.49 -8.44 -4.01
N PRO A 198 13.14 -8.46 -3.94
CA PRO A 198 12.41 -9.00 -2.81
C PRO A 198 12.57 -10.51 -2.72
N ARG A 199 12.31 -11.09 -1.56
CA ARG A 199 12.29 -12.55 -1.36
C ARG A 199 11.28 -13.25 -2.27
N LYS A 200 10.17 -12.55 -2.56
CA LYS A 200 9.18 -13.02 -3.54
C LYS A 200 8.50 -11.84 -4.23
N THR A 201 8.33 -12.00 -5.54
CA THR A 201 7.45 -11.17 -6.35
C THR A 201 6.35 -12.06 -6.94
N ILE A 202 5.10 -11.60 -6.85
CA ILE A 202 3.96 -12.20 -7.56
C ILE A 202 3.33 -11.16 -8.48
N GLU A 203 2.81 -11.60 -9.62
CA GLU A 203 2.00 -10.77 -10.51
C GLU A 203 0.56 -11.29 -10.51
N LEU A 204 -0.39 -10.39 -10.32
CA LEU A 204 -1.82 -10.70 -10.37
C LEU A 204 -2.47 -9.92 -11.50
N ASP A 205 -3.30 -10.60 -12.28
CA ASP A 205 -4.20 -9.90 -13.21
C ASP A 205 -5.33 -9.27 -12.40
N ALA A 206 -5.03 -8.07 -11.90
CA ALA A 206 -5.88 -7.33 -11.00
C ALA A 206 -5.77 -5.83 -11.27
N SER A 207 -6.80 -5.09 -10.86
CA SER A 207 -6.79 -3.64 -10.79
C SER A 207 -5.86 -3.12 -9.69
N HIS A 208 -5.85 -1.80 -9.49
CA HIS A 208 -5.19 -1.18 -8.33
C HIS A 208 -5.76 -1.69 -6.99
N ALA A 209 -7.03 -2.11 -6.97
CA ALA A 209 -7.71 -2.64 -5.79
C ALA A 209 -7.48 -4.16 -5.56
N SER A 210 -6.30 -4.71 -5.92
CA SER A 210 -5.98 -6.13 -5.77
C SER A 210 -6.21 -6.69 -4.37
N LEU A 211 -6.02 -5.88 -3.32
CA LEU A 211 -6.32 -6.23 -1.93
C LEU A 211 -7.82 -6.58 -1.71
N ALA A 212 -8.70 -6.06 -2.55
CA ALA A 212 -10.14 -6.29 -2.48
C ALA A 212 -10.62 -7.31 -3.52
N SER A 213 -10.06 -7.31 -4.74
CA SER A 213 -10.45 -8.23 -5.81
C SER A 213 -9.81 -9.61 -5.66
N GLN A 214 -8.57 -9.68 -5.17
CA GLN A 214 -7.81 -10.92 -5.00
C GLN A 214 -7.20 -11.05 -3.58
N PRO A 215 -8.02 -10.99 -2.51
CA PRO A 215 -7.53 -11.00 -1.13
C PRO A 215 -6.78 -12.29 -0.76
N GLY A 216 -7.11 -13.43 -1.38
CA GLY A 216 -6.44 -14.71 -1.14
C GLY A 216 -4.94 -14.67 -1.45
N PRO A 217 -4.54 -14.47 -2.73
CA PRO A 217 -3.13 -14.35 -3.12
C PRO A 217 -2.37 -13.25 -2.38
N VAL A 218 -3.02 -12.10 -2.11
CA VAL A 218 -2.40 -11.03 -1.29
C VAL A 218 -2.13 -11.52 0.13
N THR A 219 -3.08 -12.25 0.73
CA THR A 219 -2.90 -12.82 2.07
C THR A 219 -1.83 -13.92 2.09
N ASP A 220 -1.73 -14.75 1.03
CA ASP A 220 -0.66 -15.75 0.89
C ASP A 220 0.72 -15.10 0.97
N LEU A 221 0.89 -13.97 0.29
CA LEU A 221 2.16 -13.22 0.31
C LEU A 221 2.46 -12.65 1.70
N ILE A 222 1.44 -12.12 2.39
CA ILE A 222 1.58 -11.60 3.76
C ILE A 222 1.92 -12.73 4.73
N GLU A 223 1.28 -13.89 4.62
CA GLU A 223 1.55 -15.05 5.47
C GLU A 223 2.96 -15.61 5.27
N GLU A 224 3.46 -15.62 4.03
CA GLU A 224 4.84 -16.00 3.74
C GLU A 224 5.84 -15.03 4.41
N ALA A 225 5.58 -13.72 4.32
CA ALA A 225 6.41 -12.72 4.99
C ALA A 225 6.42 -12.90 6.52
N ALA A 226 5.27 -13.22 7.09
CA ALA A 226 5.12 -13.48 8.53
C ALA A 226 5.88 -14.75 8.97
N GLY A 227 5.90 -15.80 8.14
CA GLY A 227 6.61 -17.04 8.42
C GLY A 227 8.13 -16.93 8.30
N ALA A 228 8.64 -15.96 7.57
CA ALA A 228 10.07 -15.78 7.33
C ALA A 228 10.81 -15.05 8.47
N GLY A 229 10.09 -14.47 9.43
CA GLY A 229 10.62 -13.78 10.60
C GLY A 229 10.48 -14.56 11.90
N ALA A 230 9.98 -15.80 11.83
CA ALA A 230 9.75 -16.68 12.99
C ALA A 230 10.98 -17.56 13.30
#